data_c16199f685ba09f8089590edcf90b35b
#
_entry.id   c16199f685ba09f8089590edcf90b35b
#
_cell.length_a   1.000
_cell.length_b   1.000
_cell.length_c   1.000
_cell.angle_alpha   90.00
_cell.angle_beta   90.00
_cell.angle_gamma   90.00
#
_symmetry.space_group_name_H-M   'P 1'
#
loop_
_entity.id
_entity.type
_entity.pdbx_description
1 polymer ?
#
loop_
_entity_poly.entity_id
_entity_poly.type
_entity_poly.pdbx_seq_one_letter_code
_entity_poly.pdbx_strand_id
1 'polypeptide(L)'
;MEESVRYSDNYVLTSTGEKDFGEITSEIARIIHREQGKIRLEIGYQKDGRGYGEKHIERPDRLKQLRNNGFNCARDFIEYITKDYDAIFQGEGNNIVIVKIGKNSNIAFLALKQNETDKDIYWNVESAFISRPDYLKNKTPLWEKPNSGITKRAGKGAVQSS
;
A
#
# COMPACT_ATOMS: atom_id res chain seq x y z
N MET A 1 -13.29 22.57 19.01
CA MET A 1 -12.43 22.28 18.05
C MET A 1 -13.02 21.42 17.02
N GLU A 2 -12.79 21.66 15.84
CA GLU A 2 -13.36 20.86 14.90
C GLU A 2 -12.58 19.68 14.57
N GLU A 3 -13.22 18.64 14.19
CA GLU A 3 -12.56 17.48 13.81
C GLU A 3 -11.97 17.62 12.47
N SER A 4 -10.88 16.95 12.21
CA SER A 4 -10.32 17.00 10.89
C SER A 4 -11.24 16.27 9.96
N VAL A 5 -11.31 16.74 8.73
CA VAL A 5 -12.09 16.09 7.71
C VAL A 5 -11.41 14.78 7.37
N ARG A 6 -12.17 13.70 7.38
CA ARG A 6 -11.62 12.38 7.10
C ARG A 6 -11.87 11.90 5.68
N TYR A 7 -12.87 12.44 5.01
CA TYR A 7 -13.27 11.95 3.70
C TYR A 7 -13.57 13.10 2.75
N SER A 8 -13.34 12.86 1.48
CA SER A 8 -13.73 13.77 0.42
C SER A 8 -14.12 12.93 -0.77
N ASP A 9 -15.36 13.08 -1.24
CA ASP A 9 -15.89 12.26 -2.31
C ASP A 9 -15.80 10.80 -1.89
N ASN A 10 -15.14 9.96 -2.66
CA ASN A 10 -14.99 8.55 -2.33
C ASN A 10 -13.66 8.24 -1.67
N TYR A 11 -12.92 9.28 -1.29
CA TYR A 11 -11.56 9.07 -0.78
C TYR A 11 -11.45 9.30 0.71
N VAL A 12 -10.58 8.51 1.33
CA VAL A 12 -10.15 8.74 2.69
C VAL A 12 -9.03 9.76 2.61
N LEU A 13 -9.06 10.77 3.47
CA LEU A 13 -8.01 11.77 3.48
C LEU A 13 -6.93 11.38 4.49
N THR A 14 -5.71 11.84 4.24
CA THR A 14 -4.60 11.60 5.16
C THR A 14 -4.86 12.36 6.46
N SER A 15 -4.03 12.13 7.44
CA SER A 15 -4.16 12.82 8.73
C SER A 15 -4.02 14.33 8.59
N THR A 16 -3.40 14.80 7.50
CA THR A 16 -3.27 16.23 7.25
C THR A 16 -4.27 16.74 6.24
N GLY A 17 -5.25 15.91 5.88
CA GLY A 17 -6.34 16.36 5.01
C GLY A 17 -6.08 16.27 3.52
N GLU A 18 -5.12 15.47 3.12
CA GLU A 18 -4.78 15.36 1.70
C GLU A 18 -5.34 14.08 1.10
N LYS A 19 -5.64 14.15 -0.20
CA LYS A 19 -6.17 13.01 -0.92
C LYS A 19 -5.08 11.98 -1.24
N ASP A 20 -3.88 12.45 -1.51
CA ASP A 20 -2.79 11.59 -1.93
C ASP A 20 -1.94 11.16 -0.76
N PHE A 21 -1.76 9.85 -0.60
CA PHE A 21 -0.97 9.29 0.49
C PHE A 21 0.51 9.13 0.13
N GLY A 22 0.79 9.07 -1.15
CA GLY A 22 2.16 8.87 -1.63
C GLY A 22 2.10 8.81 -3.12
N GLU A 23 3.13 8.27 -3.75
CA GLU A 23 3.09 8.17 -5.20
C GLU A 23 4.04 7.12 -5.74
N ILE A 24 3.71 6.64 -6.93
CA ILE A 24 4.63 5.86 -7.74
C ILE A 24 5.23 6.88 -8.67
N THR A 25 6.48 7.25 -8.42
CA THR A 25 7.13 8.33 -9.16
C THR A 25 7.42 7.91 -10.59
N SER A 26 7.72 8.88 -11.45
CA SER A 26 8.03 8.56 -12.84
C SER A 26 9.26 7.66 -12.93
N GLU A 27 10.22 7.86 -12.06
CA GLU A 27 11.42 7.05 -12.07
C GLU A 27 11.12 5.60 -11.71
N ILE A 28 10.37 5.40 -10.64
CA ILE A 28 9.99 4.05 -10.22
C ILE A 28 9.11 3.40 -11.28
N ALA A 29 8.15 4.16 -11.81
CA ALA A 29 7.23 3.65 -12.82
C ALA A 29 7.98 3.10 -14.03
N ARG A 30 9.03 3.79 -14.43
CA ARG A 30 9.83 3.34 -15.56
C ARG A 30 10.53 2.02 -15.24
N ILE A 31 11.05 1.90 -14.04
CA ILE A 31 11.74 0.68 -13.63
C ILE A 31 10.79 -0.52 -13.58
N ILE A 32 9.59 -0.32 -13.06
CA ILE A 32 8.67 -1.44 -12.91
C ILE A 32 7.74 -1.62 -14.12
N HIS A 33 7.87 -0.74 -15.12
CA HIS A 33 7.05 -0.79 -16.33
C HIS A 33 5.57 -0.66 -16.03
N ARG A 34 5.23 0.36 -15.25
CA ARG A 34 3.84 0.67 -14.89
C ARG A 34 3.62 2.16 -15.02
N GLU A 35 2.37 2.58 -14.86
CA GLU A 35 2.03 4.00 -14.88
C GLU A 35 2.50 4.68 -13.61
N GLN A 36 2.91 5.94 -13.75
CA GLN A 36 3.18 6.73 -12.57
C GLN A 36 1.85 7.27 -12.05
N GLY A 37 1.78 7.61 -10.81
CA GLY A 37 0.55 8.17 -10.26
C GLY A 37 0.59 8.27 -8.76
N LYS A 38 -0.35 9.05 -8.23
CA LYS A 38 -0.47 9.18 -6.79
C LYS A 38 -1.13 7.95 -6.22
N ILE A 39 -0.96 7.74 -4.93
CA ILE A 39 -1.59 6.61 -4.24
C ILE A 39 -2.74 7.18 -3.42
N ARG A 40 -3.92 6.61 -3.57
CA ARG A 40 -5.11 7.06 -2.87
C ARG A 40 -5.78 5.87 -2.20
N LEU A 41 -6.61 6.17 -1.20
CA LEU A 41 -7.36 5.15 -0.47
C LEU A 41 -8.83 5.48 -0.60
N GLU A 42 -9.57 4.67 -1.36
CA GLU A 42 -11.00 4.87 -1.48
C GLU A 42 -11.70 4.28 -0.28
N ILE A 43 -12.89 4.79 0.02
CA ILE A 43 -13.68 4.26 1.13
C ILE A 43 -14.03 2.80 0.85
N GLY A 44 -14.43 2.50 -0.40
CA GLY A 44 -14.69 1.14 -0.79
C GLY A 44 -15.90 0.52 -0.15
N TYR A 45 -15.89 -0.81 -0.08
CA TYR A 45 -16.98 -1.54 0.56
C TYR A 45 -16.49 -2.90 1.04
N GLN A 46 -17.31 -3.55 1.87
CA GLN A 46 -17.04 -4.88 2.35
C GLN A 46 -18.38 -5.60 2.46
N LYS A 47 -18.54 -6.69 1.71
CA LYS A 47 -19.79 -7.43 1.72
C LYS A 47 -19.53 -8.89 1.32
N ASP A 48 -20.04 -9.81 2.09
CA ASP A 48 -19.96 -11.25 1.75
C ASP A 48 -18.55 -11.72 1.42
N GLY A 49 -17.59 -11.30 2.22
CA GLY A 49 -16.20 -11.74 2.02
C GLY A 49 -15.48 -11.03 0.91
N ARG A 50 -16.09 -10.05 0.27
CA ARG A 50 -15.48 -9.30 -0.81
C ARG A 50 -15.43 -7.83 -0.49
N GLY A 51 -14.50 -7.13 -1.13
CA GLY A 51 -14.45 -5.71 -0.94
C GLY A 51 -13.12 -5.13 -1.33
N TYR A 52 -13.01 -3.83 -1.14
CA TYR A 52 -11.76 -3.13 -1.36
C TYR A 52 -11.79 -1.83 -0.57
N GLY A 53 -10.62 -1.20 -0.42
CA GLY A 53 -10.52 0.10 0.22
C GLY A 53 -10.61 0.04 1.73
N GLU A 54 -10.91 1.19 2.32
CA GLU A 54 -10.93 1.32 3.77
C GLU A 54 -11.83 0.29 4.43
N LYS A 55 -13.05 0.13 3.92
CA LYS A 55 -13.99 -0.77 4.56
C LYS A 55 -13.53 -2.21 4.54
N HIS A 56 -12.87 -2.61 3.48
CA HIS A 56 -12.34 -3.96 3.38
C HIS A 56 -11.15 -4.15 4.33
N ILE A 57 -10.28 -3.14 4.40
CA ILE A 57 -9.11 -3.21 5.27
C ILE A 57 -9.52 -3.24 6.73
N GLU A 58 -10.62 -2.54 7.07
CA GLU A 58 -11.06 -2.45 8.45
C GLU A 58 -12.08 -3.49 8.85
N ARG A 59 -12.18 -4.60 8.12
CA ARG A 59 -13.09 -5.63 8.59
C ARG A 59 -12.55 -6.15 9.92
N PRO A 60 -13.44 -6.67 10.78
CA PRO A 60 -13.10 -6.89 12.20
C PRO A 60 -11.77 -7.58 12.49
N ASP A 61 -11.49 -8.68 11.83
CA ASP A 61 -10.24 -9.38 12.09
C ASP A 61 -9.03 -8.54 11.78
N ARG A 62 -9.08 -7.83 10.67
CA ARG A 62 -7.95 -7.03 10.23
C ARG A 62 -7.77 -5.78 11.09
N LEU A 63 -8.88 -5.14 11.44
CA LEU A 63 -8.80 -3.95 12.28
C LEU A 63 -8.19 -4.29 13.62
N LYS A 64 -8.56 -5.46 14.16
CA LYS A 64 -7.99 -5.90 15.42
C LYS A 64 -6.48 -6.09 15.29
N GLN A 65 -6.04 -6.69 14.18
CA GLN A 65 -4.63 -6.90 13.93
C GLN A 65 -3.89 -5.55 13.84
N LEU A 66 -4.49 -4.59 13.13
CA LEU A 66 -3.88 -3.27 13.01
C LEU A 66 -3.71 -2.63 14.37
N ARG A 67 -4.77 -2.68 15.18
CA ARG A 67 -4.73 -2.05 16.50
C ARG A 67 -3.74 -2.73 17.43
N ASN A 68 -3.62 -4.04 17.33
CA ASN A 68 -2.65 -4.76 18.14
C ASN A 68 -1.22 -4.40 17.74
N ASN A 69 -1.04 -3.79 16.58
CA ASN A 69 0.28 -3.39 16.11
C ASN A 69 0.46 -1.88 16.11
N GLY A 70 -0.41 -1.15 16.81
CA GLY A 70 -0.21 0.28 17.02
C GLY A 70 -0.89 1.19 16.03
N PHE A 71 -1.70 0.67 15.11
CA PHE A 71 -2.39 1.50 14.14
C PHE A 71 -3.86 1.57 14.51
N ASN A 72 -4.40 2.77 14.62
CA ASN A 72 -5.79 2.92 15.03
C ASN A 72 -6.80 2.58 13.94
N CYS A 73 -6.40 2.73 12.68
CA CYS A 73 -7.33 2.56 11.57
C CYS A 73 -6.55 2.32 10.28
N ALA A 74 -7.28 2.06 9.20
CA ALA A 74 -6.67 1.83 7.90
C ALA A 74 -5.86 3.05 7.46
N ARG A 75 -6.42 4.25 7.63
CA ARG A 75 -5.73 5.45 7.22
C ARG A 75 -4.32 5.54 7.81
N ASP A 76 -4.21 5.30 9.11
CA ASP A 76 -2.91 5.39 9.78
C ASP A 76 -1.93 4.36 9.23
N PHE A 77 -2.44 3.16 8.97
CA PHE A 77 -1.61 2.08 8.47
C PHE A 77 -1.11 2.39 7.05
N ILE A 78 -2.02 2.88 6.20
CA ILE A 78 -1.64 3.20 4.83
C ILE A 78 -0.68 4.39 4.79
N GLU A 79 -0.87 5.38 5.66
CA GLU A 79 0.08 6.49 5.74
C GLU A 79 1.48 5.96 6.07
N TYR A 80 1.55 5.03 7.01
CA TYR A 80 2.82 4.47 7.41
C TYR A 80 3.52 3.78 6.24
N ILE A 81 2.77 2.99 5.47
CA ILE A 81 3.35 2.27 4.35
C ILE A 81 3.76 3.21 3.22
N THR A 82 2.86 4.10 2.82
CA THR A 82 3.05 4.88 1.61
C THR A 82 4.08 5.99 1.75
N LYS A 83 4.33 6.42 2.98
CA LYS A 83 5.25 7.49 3.19
C LYS A 83 6.66 7.14 2.76
N ASP A 84 7.05 5.90 2.96
CA ASP A 84 8.41 5.50 2.66
C ASP A 84 8.48 3.98 2.48
N TYR A 85 7.82 3.48 1.44
CA TYR A 85 7.81 2.04 1.24
C TYR A 85 9.18 1.55 0.76
N ASP A 86 9.48 0.31 1.09
CA ASP A 86 10.79 -0.27 0.85
C ASP A 86 10.90 -1.04 -0.46
N ALA A 87 9.80 -1.54 -0.98
CA ALA A 87 9.84 -2.36 -2.18
C ALA A 87 8.49 -2.46 -2.84
N ILE A 88 8.50 -2.85 -4.11
CA ILE A 88 7.29 -3.09 -4.89
C ILE A 88 7.41 -4.48 -5.47
N PHE A 89 6.37 -5.27 -5.33
CA PHE A 89 6.33 -6.61 -5.90
C PHE A 89 5.20 -6.73 -6.90
N GLN A 90 5.25 -7.77 -7.72
CA GLN A 90 4.21 -8.04 -8.70
C GLN A 90 2.92 -8.44 -7.98
N GLY A 91 1.82 -7.83 -8.40
CA GLY A 91 0.51 -8.24 -7.91
C GLY A 91 -0.18 -9.05 -8.98
N GLU A 92 -1.50 -9.09 -8.93
CA GLU A 92 -2.27 -9.82 -9.91
C GLU A 92 -2.44 -8.95 -11.15
N GLY A 93 -2.15 -9.48 -12.33
CA GLY A 93 -2.25 -8.70 -13.56
C GLY A 93 -1.31 -7.52 -13.52
N ASN A 94 -1.83 -6.32 -13.74
CA ASN A 94 -1.03 -5.12 -13.70
C ASN A 94 -0.96 -4.48 -12.33
N ASN A 95 -1.56 -5.10 -11.33
CA ASN A 95 -1.55 -4.56 -9.99
C ASN A 95 -0.17 -4.72 -9.38
N ILE A 96 0.11 -3.93 -8.36
CA ILE A 96 1.38 -4.01 -7.68
C ILE A 96 1.15 -4.09 -6.18
N VAL A 97 2.18 -4.50 -5.47
CA VAL A 97 2.13 -4.65 -4.02
C VAL A 97 3.27 -3.83 -3.46
N ILE A 98 2.95 -2.83 -2.63
CA ILE A 98 4.01 -2.08 -1.97
C ILE A 98 4.18 -2.60 -0.57
N VAL A 99 5.40 -2.55 -0.08
CA VAL A 99 5.75 -3.15 1.19
C VAL A 99 6.62 -2.22 2.02
N LYS A 100 6.29 -2.11 3.29
CA LYS A 100 7.13 -1.39 4.25
C LYS A 100 7.59 -2.42 5.26
N ILE A 101 8.90 -2.57 5.42
CA ILE A 101 9.46 -3.54 6.33
C ILE A 101 9.67 -2.91 7.69
N GLY A 102 9.16 -3.54 8.71
CA GLY A 102 9.38 -3.15 10.08
C GLY A 102 9.58 -4.42 10.85
N LYS A 103 8.97 -4.51 12.02
CA LYS A 103 9.01 -5.71 12.79
C LYS A 103 8.35 -6.82 12.00
N ASN A 104 7.31 -6.47 11.25
CA ASN A 104 6.60 -7.39 10.38
C ASN A 104 6.62 -6.84 8.96
N SER A 105 6.05 -7.57 8.03
CA SER A 105 5.89 -7.09 6.66
C SER A 105 4.54 -6.40 6.56
N ASN A 106 4.56 -5.12 6.21
CA ASN A 106 3.36 -4.31 6.12
C ASN A 106 3.07 -4.11 4.63
N ILE A 107 1.93 -4.62 4.18
CA ILE A 107 1.67 -4.83 2.78
C ILE A 107 0.42 -4.12 2.30
N ALA A 108 0.49 -3.50 1.14
CA ALA A 108 -0.68 -2.87 0.53
C ALA A 108 -0.74 -3.25 -0.94
N PHE A 109 -1.94 -3.64 -1.38
CA PHE A 109 -2.20 -4.04 -2.76
C PHE A 109 -2.79 -2.86 -3.50
N LEU A 110 -2.21 -2.50 -4.64
CA LEU A 110 -2.63 -1.32 -5.39
C LEU A 110 -3.11 -1.70 -6.78
N ALA A 111 -4.20 -1.05 -7.20
CA ALA A 111 -4.72 -1.21 -8.55
C ALA A 111 -4.84 0.16 -9.20
N LEU A 112 -4.54 0.24 -10.49
CA LEU A 112 -4.59 1.50 -11.21
C LEU A 112 -6.04 1.83 -11.53
N LYS A 113 -6.44 3.06 -11.29
CA LYS A 113 -7.80 3.52 -11.56
C LYS A 113 -7.79 4.91 -12.16
N GLN A 114 -8.91 5.28 -12.74
CA GLN A 114 -9.09 6.62 -13.26
C GLN A 114 -10.36 7.21 -12.65
N ASN A 115 -10.26 8.42 -12.14
CA ASN A 115 -11.41 9.09 -11.56
C ASN A 115 -12.34 9.52 -12.68
N GLU A 116 -13.62 9.22 -12.56
CA GLU A 116 -14.57 9.48 -13.63
C GLU A 116 -14.82 10.95 -13.86
N THR A 117 -14.72 11.75 -12.82
CA THR A 117 -15.01 13.16 -12.92
C THR A 117 -13.84 13.97 -13.46
N ASP A 118 -12.68 13.89 -12.82
CA ASP A 118 -11.54 14.70 -13.22
C ASP A 118 -10.54 13.95 -14.10
N LYS A 119 -10.77 12.65 -14.33
CA LYS A 119 -9.91 11.83 -15.17
C LYS A 119 -8.52 11.60 -14.64
N ASP A 120 -8.25 11.94 -13.39
CA ASP A 120 -6.97 11.65 -12.78
C ASP A 120 -6.74 10.16 -12.72
N ILE A 121 -5.53 9.73 -13.01
CA ILE A 121 -5.13 8.34 -12.90
C ILE A 121 -4.36 8.19 -11.60
N TYR A 122 -4.72 7.20 -10.82
CA TYR A 122 -4.08 7.01 -9.52
C TYR A 122 -4.05 5.52 -9.16
N TRP A 123 -3.22 5.19 -8.18
CA TRP A 123 -3.14 3.84 -7.66
C TRP A 123 -4.00 3.78 -6.41
N ASN A 124 -5.03 2.93 -6.44
CA ASN A 124 -5.94 2.82 -5.31
C ASN A 124 -5.53 1.65 -4.43
N VAL A 125 -5.55 1.86 -3.11
CA VAL A 125 -5.25 0.80 -2.17
C VAL A 125 -6.47 -0.10 -2.07
N GLU A 126 -6.37 -1.30 -2.62
CA GLU A 126 -7.48 -2.25 -2.64
C GLU A 126 -7.56 -3.01 -1.32
N SER A 127 -6.41 -3.38 -0.78
CA SER A 127 -6.35 -4.12 0.47
C SER A 127 -5.01 -3.89 1.12
N ALA A 128 -4.91 -4.19 2.40
CA ALA A 128 -3.65 -4.05 3.13
C ALA A 128 -3.71 -4.90 4.38
N PHE A 129 -2.56 -5.42 4.79
CA PHE A 129 -2.51 -6.22 6.00
C PHE A 129 -1.08 -6.35 6.50
N ILE A 130 -0.94 -6.85 7.72
CA ILE A 130 0.36 -7.10 8.32
C ILE A 130 0.61 -8.60 8.21
N SER A 131 1.78 -8.98 7.75
CA SER A 131 2.13 -10.37 7.62
C SER A 131 3.46 -10.65 8.31
N ARG A 132 3.82 -11.92 8.38
CA ARG A 132 5.04 -12.31 9.05
C ARG A 132 6.26 -11.77 8.31
N PRO A 133 7.39 -11.64 9.00
CA PRO A 133 8.58 -11.13 8.35
C PRO A 133 9.02 -11.96 7.15
N ASP A 134 8.76 -13.27 7.17
CA ASP A 134 9.20 -14.13 6.07
C ASP A 134 8.18 -14.23 4.94
N TYR A 135 7.12 -13.40 4.97
CA TYR A 135 6.13 -13.42 3.89
C TYR A 135 6.76 -13.22 2.52
N LEU A 136 7.82 -12.41 2.48
CA LEU A 136 8.47 -12.08 1.21
C LEU A 136 9.58 -13.02 0.82
N LYS A 137 9.83 -14.04 1.63
CA LYS A 137 10.85 -15.00 1.33
C LYS A 137 10.51 -15.64 -0.01
N ASN A 138 11.43 -15.81 -0.87
CA ASN A 138 11.26 -16.41 -2.19
C ASN A 138 10.53 -15.52 -3.20
N LYS A 139 10.31 -14.25 -2.88
CA LYS A 139 9.72 -13.31 -3.84
C LYS A 139 10.77 -12.33 -4.28
N THR A 140 10.76 -11.98 -5.56
CA THR A 140 11.70 -11.02 -6.11
C THR A 140 11.00 -9.69 -6.35
N PRO A 141 11.51 -8.60 -5.81
CA PRO A 141 10.85 -7.31 -5.99
C PRO A 141 11.03 -6.77 -7.41
N LEU A 142 10.03 -6.03 -7.88
CA LEU A 142 10.15 -5.28 -9.13
C LEU A 142 11.02 -4.06 -8.90
N TRP A 143 11.03 -3.54 -7.71
CA TRP A 143 11.80 -2.38 -7.33
C TRP A 143 12.04 -2.43 -5.82
N GLU A 144 13.21 -1.99 -5.40
CA GLU A 144 13.42 -1.86 -3.97
C GLU A 144 14.22 -0.59 -3.71
N LYS A 145 13.93 0.02 -2.57
CA LYS A 145 14.59 1.24 -2.17
C LYS A 145 16.07 0.95 -1.93
N PRO A 146 16.94 1.83 -2.36
CA PRO A 146 18.37 1.61 -2.13
C PRO A 146 18.65 1.34 -0.67
N ASN A 147 19.45 0.31 -0.42
CA ASN A 147 19.84 -0.08 0.94
C ASN A 147 18.69 -0.56 1.81
N SER A 148 17.63 -1.06 1.19
CA SER A 148 16.49 -1.54 1.96
C SER A 148 16.76 -2.85 2.67
N GLY A 149 17.61 -3.68 2.12
CA GLY A 149 17.84 -5.00 2.67
C GLY A 149 16.78 -6.03 2.30
N ILE A 150 15.83 -5.66 1.46
CA ILE A 150 14.76 -6.57 1.07
C ILE A 150 15.28 -7.83 0.40
N THR A 151 16.20 -7.67 -0.53
CA THR A 151 16.71 -8.80 -1.26
C THR A 151 17.34 -9.82 -0.33
N LYS A 152 18.07 -9.36 0.66
CA LYS A 152 18.66 -10.27 1.61
C LYS A 152 17.61 -10.98 2.43
N ARG A 153 16.57 -10.26 2.84
CA ARG A 153 15.52 -10.88 3.63
C ARG A 153 14.73 -11.88 2.82
N ALA A 154 14.44 -11.52 1.58
CA ALA A 154 13.59 -12.36 0.77
C ALA A 154 14.28 -13.64 0.33
N GLY A 155 15.56 -13.58 0.02
CA GLY A 155 16.17 -14.77 -0.46
C GLY A 155 17.64 -14.67 -0.43
N LYS A 156 18.24 -15.72 0.03
CA LYS A 156 19.58 -15.73 0.09
C LYS A 156 20.20 -15.70 -1.18
N GLY A 157 19.74 -16.32 -2.01
CA GLY A 157 20.40 -16.38 -3.26
C GLY A 157 20.64 -15.08 -3.87
N ALA A 158 19.85 -14.25 -3.49
CA ALA A 158 20.03 -13.03 -4.08
C ALA A 158 21.32 -12.45 -3.85
N VAL A 159 22.02 -12.65 -3.62
CA VAL A 159 23.09 -12.00 -3.46
C VAL A 159 23.97 -11.71 -4.30
N GLN A 160 24.07 -11.59 -4.55
CA GLN A 160 24.78 -11.34 -5.03
C GLN A 160 25.21 -10.81 -5.71
N SER A 161 25.43 -10.43 -5.84
CA SER A 161 25.80 -10.04 -6.44
C SER A 161 26.46 -9.53 -6.74
N SER A 162 26.74 -9.54 -6.64
CA SER A 162 27.43 -9.00 -6.85
C SER A 162 27.53 -8.29 -7.11
#